data_0a6d183dd7e6d7fbd8d2885101ac192c
#
_entry.id   0a6d183dd7e6d7fbd8d2885101ac192c
#
_cell.length_a   1.000
_cell.length_b   1.000
_cell.length_c   1.000
_cell.angle_alpha   90.00
_cell.angle_beta   90.00
_cell.angle_gamma   90.00
#
_symmetry.space_group_name_H-M   'P 1'
#
loop_
_entity.id
_entity.type
_entity.pdbx_description
1 polymer ?
#
loop_
_entity_poly.entity_id
_entity_poly.type
_entity_poly.pdbx_seq_one_letter_code
_entity_poly.pdbx_strand_id
1 'polypeptide(L)'
;MPSNTAAVRLSDPIIVAPNPCYSSALTHAEALALTPLRNLRSEACCGYRWRTAIGFGAVKSKEAGLPRRFPLLARRIHKWLSVLVGIQAVIWVLGGLYMTVVHIDIIHGDHFIRSARPLSVPATRLWDPIAAAHAVPGAASVKLAWTPERAIYVVTGASGATAFDARTGSPLPPTAERDIRRLADYWYTGDEPIESITLIHAVPDEIRGRKPPLWRVDYGGWNQPTLYFSPQTGELVTRRHELWRVFDFVWMLHIMDYDAREDVNNPLLRVFTWAAALMALSGAWLLFFSFARRRRVRA
;
A
#
# COMPACT_ATOMS: atom_id res chain seq x y z
N MET A 1 -24.17 -50.45 1.42
CA MET A 1 -24.09 -49.44 2.51
C MET A 1 -23.41 -48.23 1.95
N PRO A 2 -23.93 -47.03 2.15
CA PRO A 2 -23.87 -45.95 1.18
C PRO A 2 -22.60 -45.11 1.22
N SER A 3 -22.20 -44.76 0.03
CA SER A 3 -21.17 -43.76 -0.34
C SER A 3 -21.55 -42.34 0.16
N ASN A 4 -20.66 -41.72 0.87
CA ASN A 4 -20.81 -40.29 1.26
C ASN A 4 -19.92 -39.44 0.35
N THR A 5 -20.53 -38.93 -0.71
CA THR A 5 -19.89 -37.95 -1.62
C THR A 5 -20.12 -36.55 -1.03
N ALA A 6 -19.12 -35.99 -0.40
CA ALA A 6 -19.12 -34.58 0.03
C ALA A 6 -18.88 -33.69 -1.18
N ALA A 7 -19.92 -33.02 -1.65
CA ALA A 7 -19.83 -31.99 -2.68
C ALA A 7 -19.22 -30.72 -2.08
N VAL A 8 -18.07 -30.32 -2.61
CA VAL A 8 -17.46 -29.00 -2.37
C VAL A 8 -18.30 -27.95 -3.12
N ARG A 9 -18.99 -27.10 -2.39
CA ARG A 9 -19.66 -25.89 -2.95
C ARG A 9 -18.60 -24.86 -3.31
N LEU A 10 -18.54 -24.54 -4.58
CA LEU A 10 -17.87 -23.34 -5.07
C LEU A 10 -18.68 -22.12 -4.60
N SER A 11 -18.04 -21.20 -3.91
CA SER A 11 -18.60 -19.94 -3.47
C SER A 11 -18.85 -19.01 -4.67
N ASP A 12 -20.10 -18.55 -4.77
CA ASP A 12 -20.57 -17.60 -5.78
C ASP A 12 -19.86 -16.24 -5.67
N PRO A 13 -19.66 -15.55 -6.81
CA PRO A 13 -19.10 -14.20 -6.80
C PRO A 13 -20.13 -13.21 -6.25
N ILE A 14 -19.69 -12.35 -5.32
CA ILE A 14 -20.47 -11.24 -4.77
C ILE A 14 -20.68 -10.22 -5.88
N ILE A 15 -21.90 -10.17 -6.40
CA ILE A 15 -22.36 -9.09 -7.29
C ILE A 15 -22.69 -7.89 -6.42
N VAL A 16 -21.87 -6.86 -6.48
CA VAL A 16 -22.16 -5.54 -5.91
C VAL A 16 -23.12 -4.82 -6.87
N ALA A 17 -24.35 -4.66 -6.46
CA ALA A 17 -25.35 -3.85 -7.19
C ALA A 17 -25.00 -2.36 -7.08
N PRO A 18 -25.15 -1.57 -8.15
CA PRO A 18 -24.94 -0.12 -8.10
C PRO A 18 -26.10 0.58 -7.41
N ASN A 19 -25.80 1.46 -6.48
CA ASN A 19 -26.72 2.34 -5.79
C ASN A 19 -27.35 3.35 -6.79
N PRO A 20 -28.70 3.46 -6.89
CA PRO A 20 -29.35 4.45 -7.71
C PRO A 20 -29.68 5.71 -6.91
N CYS A 21 -28.77 6.66 -6.80
CA CYS A 21 -29.06 8.03 -6.35
C CYS A 21 -28.03 9.01 -6.90
N TYR A 22 -28.04 9.19 -8.21
CA TYR A 22 -27.44 10.37 -8.85
C TYR A 22 -28.14 10.63 -10.18
N SER A 23 -29.33 11.26 -10.10
CA SER A 23 -29.93 11.95 -11.26
C SER A 23 -31.03 12.85 -10.71
N SER A 24 -30.77 14.12 -10.75
CA SER A 24 -31.72 15.22 -10.94
C SER A 24 -31.26 16.47 -10.19
N ALA A 25 -30.48 17.31 -10.83
CA ALA A 25 -30.44 18.77 -10.60
C ALA A 25 -29.66 19.43 -11.74
N LEU A 26 -30.25 19.40 -12.92
CA LEU A 26 -29.95 20.36 -13.99
C LEU A 26 -31.27 20.66 -14.67
N THR A 27 -31.85 21.82 -14.38
CA THR A 27 -32.66 22.70 -15.22
C THR A 27 -33.37 23.68 -14.30
N HIS A 28 -32.97 24.90 -14.32
CA HIS A 28 -33.73 26.12 -14.45
C HIS A 28 -32.82 27.32 -14.18
N ALA A 29 -32.16 27.75 -15.23
CA ALA A 29 -31.76 29.13 -15.39
C ALA A 29 -32.81 29.74 -16.32
N GLU A 30 -33.53 30.76 -15.86
CA GLU A 30 -33.96 31.85 -16.70
C GLU A 30 -34.72 32.93 -15.89
N ALA A 31 -34.14 34.11 -15.99
CA ALA A 31 -34.77 35.40 -16.24
C ALA A 31 -35.73 36.02 -15.20
N LEU A 32 -35.34 37.20 -14.81
CA LEU A 32 -36.07 38.50 -14.83
C LEU A 32 -35.31 39.46 -13.92
N ALA A 33 -34.51 40.35 -14.42
CA ALA A 33 -34.77 41.64 -15.02
C ALA A 33 -35.28 42.72 -14.03
N LEU A 34 -34.34 43.66 -13.75
CA LEU A 34 -34.51 45.13 -13.66
C LEU A 34 -35.71 45.70 -12.85
N THR A 35 -35.47 46.48 -11.82
CA THR A 35 -35.59 47.94 -11.82
C THR A 35 -35.30 48.57 -10.46
N PRO A 36 -34.79 49.81 -10.40
CA PRO A 36 -34.42 50.52 -9.17
C PRO A 36 -35.48 51.59 -8.78
N LEU A 37 -35.74 51.77 -7.52
CA LEU A 37 -36.38 52.96 -6.92
C LEU A 37 -35.73 53.22 -5.56
N ARG A 38 -34.85 54.22 -5.46
CA ARG A 38 -35.08 55.66 -5.27
C ARG A 38 -35.81 56.00 -3.96
N ASN A 39 -35.02 56.61 -3.06
CA ASN A 39 -35.36 57.63 -2.09
C ASN A 39 -36.80 57.79 -1.59
N LEU A 40 -36.96 57.76 -0.29
CA LEU A 40 -37.82 58.75 0.41
C LEU A 40 -37.30 58.98 1.82
N ARG A 41 -36.81 60.22 2.04
CA ARG A 41 -36.74 60.91 3.32
C ARG A 41 -38.15 61.26 3.79
N SER A 42 -38.43 61.21 5.06
CA SER A 42 -39.13 62.23 5.86
C SER A 42 -39.40 61.59 7.24
N GLU A 43 -38.83 62.14 8.20
CA GLU A 43 -39.38 63.15 9.11
C GLU A 43 -40.18 62.59 10.28
N ALA A 44 -39.56 62.74 11.43
CA ALA A 44 -40.11 63.35 12.64
C ALA A 44 -41.41 62.79 13.24
N CYS A 45 -41.37 62.35 14.44
CA CYS A 45 -42.01 63.06 15.59
C CYS A 45 -42.23 62.14 16.77
N CYS A 46 -42.07 62.72 17.87
CA CYS A 46 -42.70 62.47 19.16
C CYS A 46 -42.14 61.38 20.08
N GLY A 47 -41.51 61.90 21.07
CA GLY A 47 -41.12 61.26 22.29
C GLY A 47 -42.25 60.65 23.10
N TYR A 48 -41.93 59.55 23.69
CA TYR A 48 -42.53 59.11 24.96
C TYR A 48 -41.45 58.47 25.82
N ARG A 49 -41.08 59.26 26.81
CA ARG A 49 -40.10 58.89 27.85
C ARG A 49 -40.84 58.10 28.93
N TRP A 50 -40.84 56.78 28.87
CA TRP A 50 -41.19 55.95 30.00
C TRP A 50 -39.95 55.57 30.77
N ARG A 51 -39.71 56.31 31.85
CA ARG A 51 -38.83 55.88 32.94
C ARG A 51 -39.61 54.89 33.79
N THR A 52 -39.43 53.62 33.60
CA THR A 52 -39.70 52.64 34.64
C THR A 52 -38.35 52.14 35.15
N ALA A 53 -37.95 52.67 36.27
CA ALA A 53 -36.87 52.18 37.10
C ALA A 53 -37.30 50.88 37.70
N ILE A 54 -36.97 49.74 37.07
CA ILE A 54 -36.87 48.44 37.69
C ILE A 54 -35.42 48.11 37.71
N GLY A 55 -34.80 48.28 38.90
CA GLY A 55 -33.42 47.93 39.17
C GLY A 55 -33.28 46.38 39.05
N PHE A 56 -33.07 45.87 37.86
CA PHE A 56 -32.48 44.55 37.70
C PHE A 56 -30.98 44.71 37.99
N GLY A 57 -30.57 44.32 39.17
CA GLY A 57 -29.19 44.11 39.51
C GLY A 57 -28.52 43.28 38.41
N ALA A 58 -27.63 43.90 37.68
CA ALA A 58 -26.79 43.19 36.73
C ALA A 58 -26.02 42.13 37.51
N VAL A 59 -26.53 40.92 37.50
CA VAL A 59 -25.75 39.74 37.87
C VAL A 59 -24.61 39.70 36.85
N LYS A 60 -23.45 40.24 37.25
CA LYS A 60 -22.19 39.99 36.56
C LYS A 60 -21.98 38.49 36.62
N SER A 61 -22.50 37.76 35.63
CA SER A 61 -22.02 36.43 35.35
C SER A 61 -20.52 36.52 35.20
N LYS A 62 -19.79 36.09 36.22
CA LYS A 62 -18.38 35.74 36.08
C LYS A 62 -18.37 34.64 35.04
N GLU A 63 -18.33 34.99 33.74
CA GLU A 63 -17.84 34.08 32.78
C GLU A 63 -16.47 33.64 33.28
N ALA A 64 -16.39 32.39 33.74
CA ALA A 64 -15.14 31.75 34.08
C ALA A 64 -14.37 31.61 32.77
N GLY A 65 -13.81 32.72 32.29
CA GLY A 65 -12.95 32.75 31.14
C GLY A 65 -11.78 31.82 31.40
N LEU A 66 -11.64 30.80 30.59
CA LEU A 66 -10.47 29.93 30.63
C LEU A 66 -9.22 30.80 30.81
N PRO A 67 -8.30 30.44 31.71
CA PRO A 67 -7.14 31.25 32.01
C PRO A 67 -6.37 31.56 30.69
N ARG A 68 -6.03 32.80 30.47
CA ARG A 68 -5.37 33.32 29.23
C ARG A 68 -4.15 32.50 28.78
N ARG A 69 -3.60 31.66 29.63
CA ARG A 69 -2.47 30.75 29.39
C ARG A 69 -2.83 29.58 28.47
N PHE A 70 -4.09 29.08 28.50
CA PHE A 70 -4.53 27.93 27.70
C PHE A 70 -4.42 28.16 26.17
N PRO A 71 -4.88 29.28 25.61
CA PRO A 71 -4.75 29.50 24.16
C PRO A 71 -3.30 29.69 23.69
N LEU A 72 -2.41 30.19 24.55
CA LEU A 72 -1.00 30.31 24.23
C LEU A 72 -0.29 28.96 24.22
N LEU A 73 -0.59 28.09 25.20
CA LEU A 73 -0.08 26.74 25.26
C LEU A 73 -0.56 25.89 24.06
N ALA A 74 -1.86 25.95 23.75
CA ALA A 74 -2.43 25.27 22.61
C ALA A 74 -1.76 25.67 21.28
N ARG A 75 -1.51 26.97 21.08
CA ARG A 75 -0.79 27.47 19.91
C ARG A 75 0.65 26.95 19.84
N ARG A 76 1.34 26.90 20.97
CA ARG A 76 2.73 26.41 21.04
C ARG A 76 2.79 24.92 20.72
N ILE A 77 1.92 24.13 21.33
CA ILE A 77 1.80 22.68 21.06
C ILE A 77 1.47 22.45 19.59
N HIS A 78 0.45 23.12 19.08
CA HIS A 78 0.05 23.00 17.67
C HIS A 78 1.18 23.34 16.72
N LYS A 79 1.92 24.44 16.99
CA LYS A 79 3.06 24.84 16.14
C LYS A 79 4.13 23.74 16.04
N TRP A 80 4.58 23.22 17.19
CA TRP A 80 5.63 22.20 17.19
C TRP A 80 5.16 20.87 16.65
N LEU A 81 3.93 20.49 16.99
CA LEU A 81 3.32 19.29 16.44
C LEU A 81 3.15 19.41 14.93
N SER A 82 2.76 20.57 14.41
CA SER A 82 2.64 20.82 12.97
C SER A 82 3.97 20.74 12.24
N VAL A 83 5.07 21.17 12.86
CA VAL A 83 6.41 21.04 12.25
C VAL A 83 6.79 19.57 12.17
N LEU A 84 6.64 18.82 13.27
CA LEU A 84 7.01 17.40 13.33
C LEU A 84 6.17 16.56 12.36
N VAL A 85 4.84 16.67 12.46
CA VAL A 85 3.92 15.91 11.61
C VAL A 85 3.94 16.42 10.17
N GLY A 86 4.19 17.73 9.97
CA GLY A 86 4.26 18.33 8.64
C GLY A 86 5.39 17.79 7.79
N ILE A 87 6.56 17.56 8.38
CA ILE A 87 7.70 16.94 7.67
C ILE A 87 7.29 15.53 7.19
N GLN A 88 6.71 14.73 8.08
CA GLN A 88 6.26 13.40 7.70
C GLN A 88 5.13 13.42 6.67
N ALA A 89 4.20 14.38 6.76
CA ALA A 89 3.15 14.56 5.77
C ALA A 89 3.69 14.87 4.38
N VAL A 90 4.75 15.69 4.28
CA VAL A 90 5.43 15.95 3.00
C VAL A 90 6.02 14.65 2.44
N ILE A 91 6.69 13.85 3.27
CA ILE A 91 7.23 12.55 2.85
C ILE A 91 6.10 11.63 2.36
N TRP A 92 4.98 11.58 3.06
CA TRP A 92 3.82 10.79 2.65
C TRP A 92 3.23 11.25 1.32
N VAL A 93 3.10 12.56 1.11
CA VAL A 93 2.59 13.11 -0.17
C VAL A 93 3.53 12.79 -1.32
N LEU A 94 4.84 13.00 -1.15
CA LEU A 94 5.83 12.70 -2.18
C LEU A 94 5.91 11.19 -2.47
N GLY A 95 5.90 10.37 -1.41
CA GLY A 95 5.87 8.92 -1.56
C GLY A 95 4.60 8.42 -2.25
N GLY A 96 3.43 8.93 -1.85
CA GLY A 96 2.16 8.62 -2.50
C GLY A 96 2.10 9.06 -3.96
N LEU A 97 2.68 10.23 -4.28
CA LEU A 97 2.80 10.70 -5.66
C LEU A 97 3.65 9.73 -6.49
N TYR A 98 4.81 9.32 -5.99
CA TYR A 98 5.65 8.33 -6.66
C TYR A 98 4.89 7.03 -6.92
N MET A 99 4.21 6.47 -5.91
CA MET A 99 3.42 5.24 -6.01
C MET A 99 2.24 5.36 -6.98
N THR A 100 1.72 6.57 -7.20
CA THR A 100 0.60 6.82 -8.10
C THR A 100 1.07 7.02 -9.54
N VAL A 101 2.22 7.68 -9.74
CA VAL A 101 2.77 7.98 -11.07
C VAL A 101 3.41 6.76 -11.70
N VAL A 102 4.14 5.96 -10.91
CA VAL A 102 4.81 4.75 -11.42
C VAL A 102 3.87 3.56 -11.27
N HIS A 103 3.47 2.96 -12.40
CA HIS A 103 2.56 1.82 -12.42
C HIS A 103 3.17 0.63 -11.66
N ILE A 104 2.36 -0.07 -10.88
CA ILE A 104 2.81 -1.17 -10.02
C ILE A 104 3.48 -2.31 -10.79
N ASP A 105 3.04 -2.60 -12.00
CA ASP A 105 3.64 -3.65 -12.85
C ASP A 105 5.07 -3.29 -13.27
N ILE A 106 5.34 -1.98 -13.45
CA ILE A 106 6.71 -1.49 -13.72
C ILE A 106 7.58 -1.71 -12.49
N ILE A 107 7.04 -1.38 -11.29
CA ILE A 107 7.74 -1.57 -10.02
C ILE A 107 8.01 -3.05 -9.76
N HIS A 108 7.05 -3.93 -10.06
CA HIS A 108 7.22 -5.37 -9.91
C HIS A 108 8.20 -5.96 -10.94
N GLY A 109 8.50 -5.24 -12.02
CA GLY A 109 9.39 -5.70 -13.07
C GLY A 109 8.79 -6.84 -13.90
N ASP A 110 7.45 -6.86 -14.06
CA ASP A 110 6.75 -7.90 -14.83
C ASP A 110 7.13 -7.85 -16.30
N HIS A 111 7.45 -6.67 -16.82
CA HIS A 111 7.91 -6.44 -18.18
C HIS A 111 9.30 -7.03 -18.48
N PHE A 112 10.11 -7.29 -17.46
CA PHE A 112 11.43 -7.93 -17.63
C PHE A 112 11.37 -9.44 -17.70
N ILE A 113 10.22 -10.04 -17.39
CA ILE A 113 10.11 -11.47 -17.24
C ILE A 113 9.14 -12.04 -18.28
N ARG A 114 9.61 -13.06 -18.97
CA ARG A 114 8.77 -13.82 -19.88
C ARG A 114 7.61 -14.45 -19.12
N SER A 115 6.39 -14.25 -19.60
CA SER A 115 5.22 -14.94 -19.05
C SER A 115 5.41 -16.45 -19.18
N ALA A 116 5.32 -17.16 -18.05
CA ALA A 116 5.38 -18.61 -18.06
C ALA A 116 4.25 -19.16 -18.92
N ARG A 117 4.60 -19.82 -20.02
CA ARG A 117 3.63 -20.61 -20.78
C ARG A 117 3.61 -21.99 -20.15
N PRO A 118 2.49 -22.41 -19.55
CA PRO A 118 2.38 -23.78 -19.06
C PRO A 118 2.56 -24.74 -20.23
N LEU A 119 3.54 -25.62 -20.12
CA LEU A 119 3.69 -26.72 -21.08
C LEU A 119 2.45 -27.61 -20.95
N SER A 120 1.72 -27.81 -22.04
CA SER A 120 0.60 -28.75 -22.06
C SER A 120 1.15 -30.17 -21.97
N VAL A 121 1.28 -30.68 -20.75
CA VAL A 121 1.64 -32.08 -20.51
C VAL A 121 0.38 -32.83 -20.11
N PRO A 122 0.00 -33.88 -20.85
CA PRO A 122 -1.12 -34.74 -20.42
C PRO A 122 -0.86 -35.31 -19.03
N ALA A 123 -1.82 -35.17 -18.11
CA ALA A 123 -1.72 -35.65 -16.73
C ALA A 123 -1.35 -37.14 -16.66
N THR A 124 -1.75 -37.91 -17.64
CA THR A 124 -1.44 -39.35 -17.77
C THR A 124 0.03 -39.68 -18.02
N ARG A 125 0.85 -38.66 -18.33
CA ARG A 125 2.30 -38.80 -18.52
C ARG A 125 3.13 -38.27 -17.35
N LEU A 126 2.48 -37.85 -16.29
CA LEU A 126 3.16 -37.38 -15.08
C LEU A 126 3.34 -38.54 -14.11
N TRP A 127 4.48 -38.56 -13.44
CA TRP A 127 4.72 -39.45 -12.33
C TRP A 127 3.76 -39.12 -11.17
N ASP A 128 3.45 -40.12 -10.35
CA ASP A 128 2.53 -39.93 -9.23
C ASP A 128 3.09 -38.91 -8.22
N PRO A 129 2.39 -37.78 -7.98
CA PRO A 129 2.81 -36.77 -7.02
C PRO A 129 2.86 -37.31 -5.57
N ILE A 130 2.08 -38.33 -5.24
CA ILE A 130 2.11 -38.98 -3.93
C ILE A 130 3.43 -39.75 -3.76
N ALA A 131 3.89 -40.42 -4.81
CA ALA A 131 5.19 -41.09 -4.79
C ALA A 131 6.33 -40.08 -4.66
N ALA A 132 6.20 -38.88 -5.28
CA ALA A 132 7.14 -37.79 -5.08
C ALA A 132 7.19 -37.32 -3.61
N ALA A 133 6.04 -37.20 -2.96
CA ALA A 133 5.97 -36.86 -1.54
C ALA A 133 6.65 -37.90 -0.67
N HIS A 134 6.43 -39.20 -0.93
CA HIS A 134 7.05 -40.28 -0.17
C HIS A 134 8.57 -40.36 -0.34
N ALA A 135 9.10 -39.84 -1.44
CA ALA A 135 10.55 -39.80 -1.68
C ALA A 135 11.32 -38.82 -0.77
N VAL A 136 10.60 -37.89 -0.09
CA VAL A 136 11.23 -36.87 0.78
C VAL A 136 10.70 -37.04 2.19
N PRO A 137 11.57 -37.34 3.19
CA PRO A 137 11.17 -37.45 4.58
C PRO A 137 10.55 -36.16 5.10
N GLY A 138 9.37 -36.28 5.74
CA GLY A 138 8.67 -35.12 6.28
C GLY A 138 8.16 -34.15 5.20
N ALA A 139 7.82 -34.64 4.01
CA ALA A 139 7.24 -33.81 2.95
C ALA A 139 5.96 -33.12 3.43
N ALA A 140 5.95 -31.79 3.36
CA ALA A 140 4.81 -30.95 3.72
C ALA A 140 3.98 -30.53 2.51
N SER A 141 4.61 -30.42 1.33
CA SER A 141 3.91 -30.04 0.10
C SER A 141 4.60 -30.56 -1.16
N VAL A 142 3.80 -30.83 -2.18
CA VAL A 142 4.27 -31.14 -3.54
C VAL A 142 3.64 -30.13 -4.49
N LYS A 143 4.46 -29.44 -5.28
CA LYS A 143 4.05 -28.46 -6.25
C LYS A 143 4.54 -28.87 -7.62
N LEU A 144 3.66 -28.90 -8.63
CA LEU A 144 4.07 -29.01 -10.02
C LEU A 144 4.53 -27.63 -10.49
N ALA A 145 5.75 -27.54 -10.97
CA ALA A 145 6.36 -26.34 -11.49
C ALA A 145 6.91 -26.59 -12.90
N TRP A 146 7.22 -25.50 -13.60
CA TRP A 146 7.67 -25.54 -14.97
C TRP A 146 9.01 -24.82 -15.11
N THR A 147 9.98 -25.53 -15.67
CA THR A 147 11.18 -24.91 -16.22
C THR A 147 11.02 -24.84 -17.75
N PRO A 148 11.84 -24.07 -18.46
CA PRO A 148 11.78 -24.01 -19.92
C PRO A 148 11.90 -25.36 -20.61
N GLU A 149 12.59 -26.29 -19.97
CA GLU A 149 12.94 -27.60 -20.55
C GLU A 149 11.98 -28.72 -20.15
N ARG A 150 11.38 -28.63 -18.93
CA ARG A 150 10.61 -29.75 -18.37
C ARG A 150 9.64 -29.32 -17.27
N ALA A 151 8.67 -30.21 -17.01
CA ALA A 151 7.87 -30.16 -15.80
C ALA A 151 8.65 -30.78 -14.64
N ILE A 152 8.60 -30.16 -13.47
CA ILE A 152 9.25 -30.63 -12.25
C ILE A 152 8.26 -30.70 -11.09
N TYR A 153 8.43 -31.68 -10.21
CA TYR A 153 7.84 -31.63 -8.88
C TYR A 153 8.80 -31.00 -7.91
N VAL A 154 8.36 -29.98 -7.22
CA VAL A 154 9.07 -29.37 -6.09
C VAL A 154 8.43 -29.89 -4.83
N VAL A 155 9.14 -30.74 -4.11
CA VAL A 155 8.72 -31.33 -2.84
C VAL A 155 9.41 -30.56 -1.72
N THR A 156 8.62 -29.92 -0.87
CA THR A 156 9.14 -29.20 0.30
C THR A 156 9.02 -30.08 1.53
N GLY A 157 10.14 -30.39 2.15
CA GLY A 157 10.23 -31.14 3.38
C GLY A 157 10.95 -30.38 4.49
N ALA A 158 11.23 -31.06 5.61
CA ALA A 158 11.88 -30.44 6.77
C ALA A 158 13.32 -29.95 6.45
N SER A 159 14.03 -30.62 5.53
CA SER A 159 15.39 -30.25 5.11
C SER A 159 15.45 -29.23 3.97
N GLY A 160 14.30 -28.78 3.44
CA GLY A 160 14.23 -27.85 2.34
C GLY A 160 13.43 -28.37 1.14
N ALA A 161 13.63 -27.76 -0.04
CA ALA A 161 12.98 -28.16 -1.28
C ALA A 161 13.88 -29.09 -2.08
N THR A 162 13.29 -30.14 -2.65
CA THR A 162 13.93 -31.09 -3.57
C THR A 162 13.14 -31.12 -4.87
N ALA A 163 13.84 -31.10 -6.01
CA ALA A 163 13.21 -31.18 -7.31
C ALA A 163 13.30 -32.60 -7.90
N PHE A 164 12.21 -33.02 -8.55
CA PHE A 164 12.12 -34.28 -9.30
C PHE A 164 11.62 -33.98 -10.72
N ASP A 165 12.10 -34.70 -11.70
CA ASP A 165 11.50 -34.65 -13.02
C ASP A 165 10.07 -35.21 -12.93
N ALA A 166 9.09 -34.39 -13.33
CA ALA A 166 7.67 -34.75 -13.16
C ALA A 166 7.22 -35.88 -14.08
N ARG A 167 8.00 -36.27 -15.08
CA ARG A 167 7.68 -37.39 -16.00
C ARG A 167 8.31 -38.71 -15.56
N THR A 168 9.54 -38.65 -15.09
CA THR A 168 10.34 -39.85 -14.77
C THR A 168 10.40 -40.18 -13.29
N GLY A 169 10.12 -39.21 -12.42
CA GLY A 169 10.30 -39.32 -10.98
C GLY A 169 11.77 -39.28 -10.53
N SER A 170 12.69 -39.04 -11.45
CA SER A 170 14.12 -38.98 -11.11
C SER A 170 14.45 -37.71 -10.33
N PRO A 171 15.21 -37.80 -9.22
CA PRO A 171 15.65 -36.61 -8.51
C PRO A 171 16.58 -35.78 -9.40
N LEU A 172 16.39 -34.47 -9.37
CA LEU A 172 17.23 -33.54 -10.11
C LEU A 172 18.38 -33.05 -9.23
N PRO A 173 19.60 -32.99 -9.76
CA PRO A 173 20.73 -32.42 -9.04
C PRO A 173 20.51 -30.91 -8.84
N PRO A 174 21.19 -30.27 -7.86
CA PRO A 174 21.20 -28.83 -7.74
C PRO A 174 21.63 -28.16 -9.05
N THR A 175 20.99 -27.05 -9.37
CA THR A 175 21.19 -26.31 -10.63
C THR A 175 22.58 -25.67 -10.66
N ALA A 176 23.39 -26.02 -11.64
CA ALA A 176 24.72 -25.47 -11.82
C ALA A 176 24.67 -24.05 -12.45
N GLU A 177 25.74 -23.27 -12.31
CA GLU A 177 25.84 -21.91 -12.86
C GLU A 177 25.50 -21.82 -14.36
N ARG A 178 26.01 -22.76 -15.18
CA ARG A 178 25.70 -22.81 -16.61
C ARG A 178 24.21 -22.98 -16.90
N ASP A 179 23.49 -23.69 -16.03
CA ASP A 179 22.05 -23.94 -16.17
C ASP A 179 21.28 -22.70 -15.71
N ILE A 180 21.77 -22.03 -14.67
CA ILE A 180 21.24 -20.72 -14.24
C ILE A 180 21.37 -19.68 -15.35
N ARG A 181 22.51 -19.63 -16.04
CA ARG A 181 22.68 -18.73 -17.19
C ARG A 181 21.61 -18.97 -18.26
N ARG A 182 21.37 -20.22 -18.63
CA ARG A 182 20.31 -20.59 -19.60
C ARG A 182 18.90 -20.22 -19.09
N LEU A 183 18.64 -20.44 -17.81
CA LEU A 183 17.37 -20.05 -17.19
C LEU A 183 17.20 -18.53 -17.17
N ALA A 184 18.26 -17.80 -16.86
CA ALA A 184 18.29 -16.35 -16.87
C ALA A 184 18.00 -15.78 -18.27
N ASP A 185 18.70 -16.29 -19.30
CA ASP A 185 18.48 -15.93 -20.71
C ASP A 185 17.05 -16.28 -21.20
N TYR A 186 16.46 -17.34 -20.67
CA TYR A 186 15.06 -17.68 -21.01
C TYR A 186 14.06 -16.73 -20.33
N TRP A 187 14.23 -16.45 -19.05
CA TRP A 187 13.26 -15.67 -18.28
C TRP A 187 13.36 -14.18 -18.55
N TYR A 188 14.56 -13.67 -18.77
CA TYR A 188 14.79 -12.26 -19.01
C TYR A 188 14.39 -11.86 -20.43
N THR A 189 13.65 -10.76 -20.56
CA THR A 189 13.16 -10.26 -21.87
C THR A 189 13.85 -8.98 -22.33
N GLY A 190 14.74 -8.41 -21.50
CA GLY A 190 15.56 -7.25 -21.89
C GLY A 190 16.77 -7.66 -22.73
N ASP A 191 17.46 -6.64 -23.24
CA ASP A 191 18.64 -6.80 -24.09
C ASP A 191 19.97 -6.62 -23.31
N GLU A 192 19.90 -6.30 -22.01
CA GLU A 192 21.08 -6.06 -21.20
C GLU A 192 21.85 -7.36 -20.94
N PRO A 193 23.20 -7.30 -21.03
CA PRO A 193 24.04 -8.47 -20.81
C PRO A 193 24.05 -8.88 -19.32
N ILE A 194 24.25 -10.16 -19.08
CA ILE A 194 24.55 -10.68 -17.74
C ILE A 194 25.95 -10.21 -17.34
N GLU A 195 26.06 -9.44 -16.26
CA GLU A 195 27.32 -8.98 -15.70
C GLU A 195 27.93 -9.98 -14.72
N SER A 196 27.08 -10.56 -13.87
CA SER A 196 27.56 -11.55 -12.89
C SER A 196 26.53 -12.63 -12.60
N ILE A 197 27.03 -13.84 -12.23
CA ILE A 197 26.23 -14.93 -11.67
C ILE A 197 26.95 -15.38 -10.41
N THR A 198 26.28 -15.29 -9.27
CA THR A 198 26.88 -15.57 -7.97
C THR A 198 25.94 -16.40 -7.10
N LEU A 199 26.47 -17.44 -6.46
CA LEU A 199 25.74 -18.18 -5.43
C LEU A 199 25.89 -17.44 -4.09
N ILE A 200 24.80 -16.84 -3.60
CA ILE A 200 24.81 -16.09 -2.34
C ILE A 200 24.32 -16.96 -1.19
N HIS A 201 25.03 -16.88 -0.06
CA HIS A 201 24.70 -17.56 1.19
C HIS A 201 24.13 -16.61 2.25
N ALA A 202 24.24 -15.30 2.03
CA ALA A 202 23.62 -14.26 2.83
C ALA A 202 22.53 -13.58 2.00
N VAL A 203 21.39 -13.35 2.60
CA VAL A 203 20.24 -12.72 1.94
C VAL A 203 20.40 -11.21 2.01
N PRO A 204 20.47 -10.50 0.85
CA PRO A 204 20.43 -9.04 0.84
C PRO A 204 19.07 -8.52 1.35
N ASP A 205 19.08 -7.28 1.86
CA ASP A 205 17.86 -6.64 2.38
C ASP A 205 16.72 -6.56 1.36
N GLU A 206 17.04 -6.46 0.09
CA GLU A 206 16.05 -6.37 -1.00
C GLU A 206 15.23 -7.66 -1.22
N ILE A 207 15.68 -8.79 -0.68
CA ILE A 207 14.99 -10.10 -0.75
C ILE A 207 14.82 -10.73 0.63
N ARG A 208 14.72 -9.90 1.68
CA ARG A 208 14.49 -10.38 3.04
C ARG A 208 13.30 -11.35 3.11
N GLY A 209 13.31 -12.24 4.06
CA GLY A 209 12.31 -13.31 4.18
C GLY A 209 12.51 -14.49 3.23
N ARG A 210 13.47 -14.44 2.30
CA ARG A 210 13.87 -15.58 1.47
C ARG A 210 14.94 -16.41 2.18
N LYS A 211 15.00 -17.71 1.85
CA LYS A 211 15.97 -18.64 2.46
C LYS A 211 17.16 -18.83 1.53
N PRO A 212 18.40 -18.61 1.99
CA PRO A 212 19.60 -18.94 1.23
C PRO A 212 19.85 -20.47 1.23
N PRO A 213 20.71 -20.99 0.34
CA PRO A 213 21.44 -20.26 -0.71
C PRO A 213 20.54 -19.91 -1.89
N LEU A 214 20.90 -18.84 -2.65
CA LEU A 214 20.23 -18.42 -3.87
C LEU A 214 21.26 -18.08 -4.94
N TRP A 215 20.95 -18.39 -6.19
CA TRP A 215 21.68 -17.83 -7.31
C TRP A 215 21.20 -16.40 -7.58
N ARG A 216 22.14 -15.48 -7.63
CA ARG A 216 21.93 -14.08 -8.02
C ARG A 216 22.52 -13.87 -9.39
N VAL A 217 21.72 -13.34 -10.31
CA VAL A 217 22.11 -12.98 -11.67
C VAL A 217 21.87 -11.48 -11.82
N ASP A 218 22.97 -10.74 -11.99
CA ASP A 218 22.93 -9.30 -12.19
C ASP A 218 23.08 -8.98 -13.67
N TYR A 219 22.25 -8.07 -14.15
CA TYR A 219 22.27 -7.53 -15.51
C TYR A 219 22.77 -6.10 -15.51
N GLY A 220 23.35 -5.69 -16.61
CA GLY A 220 23.82 -4.32 -16.84
C GLY A 220 22.70 -3.31 -17.06
N GLY A 221 23.11 -2.12 -17.47
CA GLY A 221 22.19 -1.03 -17.79
C GLY A 221 21.83 -0.14 -16.60
N TRP A 222 21.04 0.91 -16.88
CA TRP A 222 20.70 1.93 -15.88
C TRP A 222 19.79 1.43 -14.76
N ASN A 223 18.94 0.44 -15.08
CA ASN A 223 17.94 -0.08 -14.14
C ASN A 223 18.41 -1.32 -13.36
N GLN A 224 19.60 -1.82 -13.69
CA GLN A 224 20.29 -2.93 -13.01
C GLN A 224 19.35 -4.07 -12.57
N PRO A 225 18.70 -4.76 -13.53
CA PRO A 225 17.86 -5.90 -13.21
C PRO A 225 18.66 -7.00 -12.55
N THR A 226 18.09 -7.58 -11.49
CA THR A 226 18.67 -8.70 -10.75
C THR A 226 17.63 -9.80 -10.62
N LEU A 227 17.95 -11.02 -11.05
CA LEU A 227 17.11 -12.20 -10.92
C LEU A 227 17.69 -13.15 -9.86
N TYR A 228 16.81 -13.72 -9.06
CA TYR A 228 17.17 -14.68 -8.01
C TYR A 228 16.55 -16.05 -8.29
N PHE A 229 17.37 -17.08 -8.31
CA PHE A 229 16.93 -18.45 -8.59
C PHE A 229 17.23 -19.38 -7.43
N SER A 230 16.38 -20.39 -7.25
CA SER A 230 16.62 -21.48 -6.31
C SER A 230 17.67 -22.42 -6.87
N PRO A 231 18.77 -22.71 -6.16
CA PRO A 231 19.75 -23.69 -6.61
C PRO A 231 19.23 -25.12 -6.59
N GLN A 232 18.21 -25.44 -5.78
CA GLN A 232 17.63 -26.78 -5.70
C GLN A 232 16.64 -27.07 -6.82
N THR A 233 15.91 -26.05 -7.28
CA THR A 233 14.79 -26.25 -8.22
C THR A 233 14.96 -25.52 -9.56
N GLY A 234 15.89 -24.54 -9.64
CA GLY A 234 16.02 -23.68 -10.82
C GLY A 234 14.84 -22.69 -10.99
N GLU A 235 13.87 -22.65 -10.05
CA GLU A 235 12.77 -21.70 -10.12
C GLU A 235 13.23 -20.27 -9.93
N LEU A 236 12.64 -19.34 -10.66
CA LEU A 236 12.79 -17.91 -10.43
C LEU A 236 12.08 -17.55 -9.13
N VAL A 237 12.83 -17.18 -8.10
CA VAL A 237 12.32 -16.87 -6.76
C VAL A 237 11.79 -15.44 -6.70
N THR A 238 12.55 -14.50 -7.26
CA THR A 238 12.16 -13.09 -7.30
C THR A 238 13.04 -12.30 -8.25
N ARG A 239 12.65 -11.07 -8.52
CA ARG A 239 13.37 -10.10 -9.35
C ARG A 239 13.42 -8.77 -8.65
N ARG A 240 14.46 -7.99 -8.91
CA ARG A 240 14.67 -6.64 -8.39
C ARG A 240 15.28 -5.77 -9.46
N HIS A 241 15.13 -4.46 -9.34
CA HIS A 241 15.73 -3.46 -10.21
C HIS A 241 15.70 -2.09 -9.53
N GLU A 242 16.35 -1.07 -10.07
CA GLU A 242 16.52 0.23 -9.39
C GLU A 242 15.19 0.91 -9.04
N LEU A 243 14.20 0.90 -9.94
CA LEU A 243 12.88 1.48 -9.62
C LEU A 243 12.21 0.74 -8.45
N TRP A 244 12.40 -0.60 -8.35
CA TRP A 244 11.91 -1.35 -7.21
C TRP A 244 12.65 -0.95 -5.92
N ARG A 245 13.98 -0.74 -5.98
CA ARG A 245 14.77 -0.34 -4.80
C ARG A 245 14.35 1.05 -4.31
N VAL A 246 14.10 1.98 -5.25
CA VAL A 246 13.55 3.30 -4.91
C VAL A 246 12.17 3.17 -4.30
N PHE A 247 11.29 2.33 -4.87
CA PHE A 247 9.97 2.07 -4.30
C PHE A 247 10.06 1.49 -2.88
N ASP A 248 10.90 0.50 -2.64
CA ASP A 248 11.07 -0.13 -1.32
C ASP A 248 11.56 0.89 -0.27
N PHE A 249 12.47 1.79 -0.67
CA PHE A 249 12.92 2.88 0.18
C PHE A 249 11.80 3.88 0.49
N VAL A 250 11.05 4.32 -0.51
CA VAL A 250 9.91 5.23 -0.34
C VAL A 250 8.80 4.58 0.48
N TRP A 251 8.55 3.29 0.26
CA TRP A 251 7.61 2.49 1.04
C TRP A 251 8.00 2.41 2.50
N MET A 252 9.27 2.13 2.79
CA MET A 252 9.83 2.15 4.14
C MET A 252 9.54 3.47 4.87
N LEU A 253 9.76 4.61 4.20
CA LEU A 253 9.48 5.94 4.76
C LEU A 253 7.98 6.19 4.94
N HIS A 254 7.16 5.64 4.02
CA HIS A 254 5.71 5.82 4.03
C HIS A 254 5.05 5.08 5.19
N ILE A 255 5.41 3.81 5.41
CA ILE A 255 4.87 3.02 6.51
C ILE A 255 5.64 3.19 7.83
N MET A 256 6.78 3.91 7.80
CA MET A 256 7.64 4.13 8.96
C MET A 256 8.14 2.82 9.63
N ASP A 257 8.27 1.75 8.86
CA ASP A 257 8.88 0.50 9.27
C ASP A 257 10.28 0.40 8.69
N TYR A 258 11.28 0.78 9.47
CA TYR A 258 12.68 0.87 9.04
C TYR A 258 13.43 -0.46 9.15
N ASP A 259 12.81 -1.49 9.68
CA ASP A 259 13.39 -2.82 9.87
C ASP A 259 12.85 -3.82 8.82
N ALA A 260 11.65 -4.33 9.01
CA ALA A 260 11.06 -5.34 8.14
C ALA A 260 10.46 -4.77 6.84
N ARG A 261 10.02 -3.52 6.83
CA ARG A 261 9.31 -2.81 5.74
C ARG A 261 8.02 -3.51 5.31
N GLU A 262 7.39 -4.24 6.21
CA GLU A 262 6.18 -5.03 5.99
C GLU A 262 5.06 -4.68 6.97
N ASP A 263 5.40 -4.23 8.20
CA ASP A 263 4.42 -3.96 9.25
C ASP A 263 3.81 -2.56 9.10
N VAL A 264 2.60 -2.51 8.54
CA VAL A 264 1.78 -1.28 8.44
C VAL A 264 1.07 -0.92 9.75
N ASN A 265 1.29 -1.68 10.83
CA ASN A 265 0.72 -1.43 12.15
C ASN A 265 1.78 -1.21 13.25
N ASN A 266 2.99 -0.86 12.85
CA ASN A 266 4.10 -0.66 13.78
C ASN A 266 3.83 0.49 14.78
N PRO A 267 4.47 0.49 15.97
CA PRO A 267 4.23 1.48 17.00
C PRO A 267 4.51 2.91 16.56
N LEU A 268 5.53 3.11 15.72
CA LEU A 268 5.95 4.45 15.28
C LEU A 268 4.86 5.08 14.39
N LEU A 269 4.33 4.33 13.41
CA LEU A 269 3.24 4.77 12.55
C LEU A 269 2.00 5.13 13.39
N ARG A 270 1.66 4.31 14.40
CA ARG A 270 0.54 4.58 15.32
C ARG A 270 0.71 5.90 16.06
N VAL A 271 1.91 6.16 16.60
CA VAL A 271 2.20 7.43 17.30
C VAL A 271 2.03 8.62 16.37
N PHE A 272 2.58 8.55 15.15
CA PHE A 272 2.44 9.63 14.17
C PHE A 272 1.00 9.81 13.69
N THR A 273 0.23 8.73 13.53
CA THR A 273 -1.19 8.80 13.18
C THR A 273 -2.00 9.54 14.26
N TRP A 274 -1.78 9.20 15.54
CA TRP A 274 -2.43 9.91 16.65
C TRP A 274 -1.98 11.37 16.72
N ALA A 275 -0.69 11.66 16.52
CA ALA A 275 -0.17 13.01 16.47
C ALA A 275 -0.81 13.83 15.35
N ALA A 276 -0.95 13.24 14.16
CA ALA A 276 -1.62 13.86 13.03
C ALA A 276 -3.11 14.13 13.30
N ALA A 277 -3.82 13.19 13.93
CA ALA A 277 -5.20 13.36 14.32
C ALA A 277 -5.37 14.51 15.33
N LEU A 278 -4.52 14.56 16.36
CA LEU A 278 -4.52 15.64 17.35
C LEU A 278 -4.19 17.00 16.70
N MET A 279 -3.25 17.02 15.77
CA MET A 279 -2.90 18.22 15.01
C MET A 279 -4.10 18.72 14.18
N ALA A 280 -4.77 17.81 13.45
CA ALA A 280 -5.95 18.14 12.64
C ALA A 280 -7.09 18.70 13.53
N LEU A 281 -7.39 18.03 14.65
CA LEU A 281 -8.41 18.46 15.59
C LEU A 281 -8.07 19.83 16.22
N SER A 282 -6.81 20.04 16.62
CA SER A 282 -6.39 21.34 17.17
C SER A 282 -6.45 22.44 16.13
N GLY A 283 -6.12 22.15 14.88
CA GLY A 283 -6.25 23.08 13.75
C GLY A 283 -7.69 23.47 13.47
N ALA A 284 -8.59 22.48 13.40
CA ALA A 284 -10.02 22.72 13.23
C ALA A 284 -10.60 23.55 14.37
N TRP A 285 -10.21 23.26 15.61
CA TRP A 285 -10.57 24.06 16.78
C TRP A 285 -10.15 25.51 16.66
N LEU A 286 -8.89 25.76 16.29
CA LEU A 286 -8.36 27.12 16.10
C LEU A 286 -9.09 27.87 14.98
N LEU A 287 -9.44 27.20 13.89
CA LEU A 287 -10.21 27.78 12.79
C LEU A 287 -11.60 28.22 13.27
N PHE A 288 -12.31 27.35 14.00
CA PHE A 288 -13.63 27.65 14.53
C PHE A 288 -13.62 28.96 15.35
N PHE A 289 -12.66 29.12 16.27
CA PHE A 289 -12.54 30.35 17.05
C PHE A 289 -12.08 31.57 16.25
N SER A 290 -11.26 31.38 15.22
CA SER A 290 -10.83 32.45 14.35
C SER A 290 -12.02 33.06 13.57
N PHE A 291 -12.89 32.22 13.03
CA PHE A 291 -14.09 32.67 12.31
C PHE A 291 -15.16 33.25 13.23
N ALA A 292 -15.37 32.64 14.41
CA ALA A 292 -16.33 33.16 15.38
C ALA A 292 -15.95 34.56 15.87
N ARG A 293 -14.65 34.85 16.04
CA ARG A 293 -14.17 36.17 16.43
C ARG A 293 -14.40 37.22 15.35
N ARG A 294 -14.22 36.88 14.06
CA ARG A 294 -14.45 37.83 12.95
C ARG A 294 -15.92 38.24 12.83
N ARG A 295 -16.87 37.36 13.15
CA ARG A 295 -18.29 37.72 13.16
C ARG A 295 -18.65 38.73 14.25
N ARG A 296 -18.02 38.66 15.45
CA ARG A 296 -18.25 39.59 16.56
C ARG A 296 -17.66 41.01 16.32
N VAL A 297 -16.68 41.17 15.44
CA VAL A 297 -16.08 42.46 15.10
C VAL A 297 -16.83 43.18 13.98
N ARG A 298 -17.68 42.47 13.21
CA ARG A 298 -18.47 43.05 12.13
C ARG A 298 -19.92 43.33 12.52
N ALA A 299 -20.38 42.92 13.69
CA ALA A 299 -21.67 43.27 14.31
C ALA A 299 -21.51 44.37 15.35
#